data_eac0e8d1f10b7266a9451776da010e3f
#
_entry.id   eac0e8d1f10b7266a9451776da010e3f
#
_cell.length_a   1.000
_cell.length_b   1.000
_cell.length_c   1.000
_cell.angle_alpha   90.00
_cell.angle_beta   90.00
_cell.angle_gamma   90.00
#
_symmetry.space_group_name_H-M   'P 1'
#
loop_
_entity.id
_entity.type
_entity.pdbx_description
1 polymer ?
#
loop_
_entity_poly.entity_id
_entity_poly.type
_entity_poly.pdbx_seq_one_letter_code
_entity_poly.pdbx_strand_id
1 'polypeptide(L)'
;MNIDGGHRMRRPARGTDQSLFRLVYDSVVLLPFGAEGERGLKDILDVAQIHNTACGITAVLHCDGAYFMQILEGPADAVERLVERIMRDPRHTNIRVVSRGSIMQRDFPDWNMALVNEEEMARAIVRHPLLPEIHPYRAAELVLAMRTVLADRPN
;
A
#
# COMPACT_ATOMS: atom_id res chain seq x y z
N MET A 1 -60.51 12.39 -17.13
CA MET A 1 -59.49 11.52 -17.73
C MET A 1 -58.16 11.82 -17.11
N ASN A 2 -57.75 10.97 -16.21
CA ASN A 2 -56.50 11.07 -15.49
C ASN A 2 -55.42 10.31 -16.23
N ILE A 3 -54.30 10.95 -16.47
CA ILE A 3 -53.05 10.29 -16.82
C ILE A 3 -51.98 10.80 -15.89
N ASP A 4 -51.89 10.11 -14.75
CA ASP A 4 -50.79 10.27 -13.80
C ASP A 4 -49.67 9.30 -14.22
N GLY A 5 -48.69 9.84 -14.90
CA GLY A 5 -47.46 9.14 -15.31
C GLY A 5 -46.32 9.48 -14.39
N GLY A 6 -46.39 9.02 -13.14
CA GLY A 6 -45.33 9.18 -12.19
C GLY A 6 -44.05 8.45 -12.66
N HIS A 7 -43.16 9.15 -13.34
CA HIS A 7 -41.79 8.68 -13.57
C HIS A 7 -41.03 8.77 -12.26
N ARG A 8 -40.97 7.65 -11.52
CA ARG A 8 -39.99 7.48 -10.46
C ARG A 8 -38.61 7.54 -11.11
N MET A 9 -37.93 8.65 -10.95
CA MET A 9 -36.49 8.70 -11.18
C MET A 9 -35.82 7.65 -10.28
N ARG A 10 -35.33 6.59 -10.87
CA ARG A 10 -34.39 5.68 -10.20
C ARG A 10 -33.20 6.52 -9.78
N ARG A 11 -33.01 6.64 -8.47
CA ARG A 11 -31.71 7.11 -7.93
C ARG A 11 -30.64 6.24 -8.60
N PRO A 12 -29.59 6.84 -9.21
CA PRO A 12 -28.47 6.04 -9.63
C PRO A 12 -27.98 5.29 -8.40
N ALA A 13 -27.75 3.99 -8.54
CA ALA A 13 -27.04 3.21 -7.57
C ALA A 13 -25.79 4.01 -7.19
N ARG A 14 -25.50 4.13 -5.89
CA ARG A 14 -24.28 4.77 -5.42
C ARG A 14 -23.15 4.10 -6.18
N GLY A 15 -22.60 4.79 -7.17
CA GLY A 15 -21.40 4.35 -7.86
C GLY A 15 -20.35 4.13 -6.78
N THR A 16 -19.77 2.95 -6.74
CA THR A 16 -18.59 2.71 -5.95
C THR A 16 -17.63 3.85 -6.28
N ASP A 17 -17.25 4.63 -5.29
CA ASP A 17 -16.29 5.71 -5.48
C ASP A 17 -14.99 5.07 -5.99
N GLN A 18 -14.76 5.18 -7.31
CA GLN A 18 -13.60 4.63 -7.98
C GLN A 18 -12.42 5.62 -7.95
N SER A 19 -12.50 6.65 -7.12
CA SER A 19 -11.37 7.56 -6.91
C SER A 19 -10.18 6.77 -6.42
N LEU A 20 -9.02 7.02 -7.02
CA LEU A 20 -7.76 6.46 -6.56
C LEU A 20 -7.36 7.08 -5.24
N PHE A 21 -6.96 6.23 -4.33
CA PHE A 21 -6.58 6.57 -2.98
C PHE A 21 -5.23 5.96 -2.65
N ARG A 22 -4.42 6.67 -1.90
CA ARG A 22 -3.16 6.17 -1.35
C ARG A 22 -3.20 6.23 0.17
N LEU A 23 -2.69 5.17 0.79
CA LEU A 23 -2.41 5.13 2.21
C LEU A 23 -0.98 4.65 2.42
N VAL A 24 -0.26 5.33 3.30
CA VAL A 24 1.09 4.97 3.73
C VAL A 24 1.06 4.74 5.23
N TYR A 25 1.58 3.61 5.68
CA TYR A 25 1.72 3.33 7.11
C TYR A 25 3.07 2.71 7.43
N ASP A 26 3.46 2.81 8.69
CA ASP A 26 4.53 2.04 9.29
C ASP A 26 4.01 1.23 10.49
N SER A 27 4.75 0.20 10.86
CA SER A 27 4.46 -0.64 12.02
C SER A 27 5.71 -1.35 12.54
N VAL A 28 5.63 -1.90 13.74
CA VAL A 28 6.71 -2.70 14.34
C VAL A 28 6.51 -4.16 13.98
N VAL A 29 7.54 -4.80 13.42
CA VAL A 29 7.53 -6.21 13.04
C VAL A 29 7.55 -7.11 14.28
N LEU A 30 6.67 -8.10 14.33
CA LEU A 30 6.63 -9.14 15.37
C LEU A 30 6.98 -10.54 14.84
N LEU A 31 7.46 -10.65 13.60
CA LEU A 31 7.97 -11.89 13.05
C LEU A 31 9.26 -12.31 13.80
N PRO A 32 9.46 -13.63 14.05
CA PRO A 32 10.70 -14.11 14.62
C PRO A 32 11.89 -13.87 13.68
N PHE A 33 13.10 -13.88 14.25
CA PHE A 33 14.32 -13.79 13.46
C PHE A 33 14.60 -15.10 12.71
N GLY A 34 15.35 -15.00 11.60
CA GLY A 34 15.82 -16.14 10.82
C GLY A 34 14.75 -16.75 9.91
N ALA A 35 14.92 -18.02 9.59
CA ALA A 35 14.15 -18.71 8.56
C ALA A 35 12.62 -18.73 8.80
N GLU A 36 12.19 -18.77 10.06
CA GLU A 36 10.77 -18.70 10.40
C GLU A 36 10.17 -17.33 10.07
N GLY A 37 10.87 -16.26 10.38
CA GLY A 37 10.46 -14.90 10.02
C GLY A 37 10.46 -14.67 8.51
N GLU A 38 11.44 -15.20 7.80
CA GLU A 38 11.50 -15.14 6.33
C GLU A 38 10.30 -15.86 5.69
N ARG A 39 9.93 -17.03 6.21
CA ARG A 39 8.71 -17.74 5.77
C ARG A 39 7.45 -16.92 6.06
N GLY A 40 7.35 -16.33 7.25
CA GLY A 40 6.22 -15.45 7.61
C GLY A 40 6.10 -14.24 6.70
N LEU A 41 7.21 -13.61 6.33
CA LEU A 41 7.24 -12.52 5.37
C LEU A 41 6.80 -12.98 3.97
N LYS A 42 7.30 -14.13 3.52
CA LYS A 42 6.89 -14.72 2.24
C LYS A 42 5.38 -14.98 2.20
N ASP A 43 4.81 -15.53 3.28
CA ASP A 43 3.37 -15.78 3.38
C ASP A 43 2.56 -14.48 3.30
N ILE A 44 3.03 -13.41 3.93
CA ILE A 44 2.41 -12.08 3.81
C ILE A 44 2.37 -11.63 2.34
N LEU A 45 3.49 -11.73 1.64
CA LEU A 45 3.61 -11.29 0.25
C LEU A 45 2.73 -12.12 -0.69
N ASP A 46 2.73 -13.44 -0.55
CA ASP A 46 1.97 -14.36 -1.40
C ASP A 46 0.44 -14.12 -1.25
N VAL A 47 -0.04 -14.01 -0.03
CA VAL A 47 -1.46 -13.74 0.25
C VAL A 47 -1.86 -12.34 -0.22
N ALA A 48 -1.01 -11.35 0.03
CA ALA A 48 -1.27 -9.97 -0.37
C ALA A 48 -1.33 -9.83 -1.89
N GLN A 49 -0.45 -10.49 -2.64
CA GLN A 49 -0.45 -10.43 -4.10
C GLN A 49 -1.77 -10.94 -4.68
N ILE A 50 -2.28 -12.05 -4.18
CA ILE A 50 -3.56 -12.63 -4.63
C ILE A 50 -4.72 -11.69 -4.30
N HIS A 51 -4.78 -11.22 -3.04
CA HIS A 51 -5.86 -10.34 -2.58
C HIS A 51 -5.84 -8.99 -3.30
N ASN A 52 -4.68 -8.37 -3.42
CA ASN A 52 -4.52 -7.07 -4.05
C ASN A 52 -4.91 -7.11 -5.53
N THR A 53 -4.50 -8.16 -6.25
CA THR A 53 -4.91 -8.37 -7.64
C THR A 53 -6.43 -8.42 -7.77
N ALA A 54 -7.10 -9.16 -6.89
CA ALA A 54 -8.56 -9.30 -6.91
C ALA A 54 -9.29 -7.98 -6.58
N CYS A 55 -8.69 -7.11 -5.78
CA CYS A 55 -9.30 -5.86 -5.30
C CYS A 55 -8.84 -4.60 -6.07
N GLY A 56 -8.01 -4.74 -7.09
CA GLY A 56 -7.47 -3.61 -7.84
C GLY A 56 -6.50 -2.74 -7.03
N ILE A 57 -5.81 -3.33 -6.06
CA ILE A 57 -4.81 -2.67 -5.22
C ILE A 57 -3.41 -2.93 -5.77
N THR A 58 -2.58 -1.89 -5.78
CA THR A 58 -1.14 -1.98 -5.96
C THR A 58 -0.44 -1.60 -4.66
N ALA A 59 0.68 -2.24 -4.37
CA ALA A 59 1.34 -2.10 -3.07
C ALA A 59 2.85 -2.33 -3.14
N VAL A 60 3.56 -1.64 -2.28
CA VAL A 60 4.99 -1.84 -2.04
C VAL A 60 5.23 -1.91 -0.54
N LEU A 61 5.92 -2.95 -0.11
CA LEU A 61 6.30 -3.18 1.28
C LEU A 61 7.82 -3.09 1.42
N HIS A 62 8.28 -2.31 2.38
CA HIS A 62 9.64 -2.34 2.87
C HIS A 62 9.68 -2.99 4.26
N CYS A 63 10.65 -3.86 4.47
CA CYS A 63 10.92 -4.50 5.76
C CYS A 63 12.42 -4.46 6.04
N ASP A 64 12.82 -3.89 7.16
CA ASP A 64 14.20 -3.87 7.64
C ASP A 64 14.44 -4.84 8.81
N GLY A 65 13.47 -5.72 9.09
CA GLY A 65 13.49 -6.67 10.20
C GLY A 65 12.92 -6.11 11.50
N ALA A 66 12.90 -4.79 11.69
CA ALA A 66 12.34 -4.13 12.87
C ALA A 66 11.00 -3.45 12.54
N TYR A 67 10.90 -2.85 11.36
CA TYR A 67 9.73 -2.10 10.92
C TYR A 67 9.23 -2.57 9.57
N PHE A 68 7.91 -2.50 9.40
CA PHE A 68 7.25 -2.47 8.10
C PHE A 68 6.96 -1.03 7.72
N MET A 69 7.15 -0.71 6.44
CA MET A 69 6.64 0.49 5.80
C MET A 69 5.93 0.06 4.52
N GLN A 70 4.66 0.43 4.36
CA GLN A 70 3.87 0.01 3.21
C GLN A 70 3.15 1.18 2.57
N ILE A 71 3.13 1.15 1.24
CA ILE A 71 2.33 2.03 0.39
C ILE A 71 1.25 1.20 -0.27
N LEU A 72 0.00 1.63 -0.14
CA LEU A 72 -1.17 1.01 -0.76
C LEU A 72 -1.84 2.01 -1.69
N GLU A 73 -2.14 1.60 -2.92
CA GLU A 73 -2.85 2.41 -3.91
C GLU A 73 -3.99 1.61 -4.53
N GLY A 74 -5.14 2.22 -4.65
CA GLY A 74 -6.31 1.58 -5.26
C GLY A 74 -7.60 2.33 -5.01
N PRO A 75 -8.76 1.71 -5.30
CA PRO A 75 -10.04 2.27 -4.94
C PRO A 75 -10.12 2.53 -3.42
N ALA A 76 -10.60 3.70 -3.03
CA ALA A 76 -10.59 4.15 -1.64
C ALA A 76 -11.21 3.13 -0.68
N ASP A 77 -12.36 2.59 -1.02
CA ASP A 77 -13.06 1.60 -0.19
C ASP A 77 -12.30 0.26 -0.08
N ALA A 78 -11.62 -0.16 -1.15
CA ALA A 78 -10.80 -1.37 -1.14
C ALA A 78 -9.55 -1.20 -0.27
N VAL A 79 -8.87 -0.06 -0.36
CA VAL A 79 -7.70 0.25 0.47
C VAL A 79 -8.10 0.34 1.95
N GLU A 80 -9.21 0.99 2.28
CA GLU A 80 -9.67 1.12 3.66
C GLU A 80 -10.04 -0.23 4.28
N ARG A 81 -10.75 -1.09 3.55
CA ARG A 81 -11.04 -2.47 4.01
C ARG A 81 -9.77 -3.30 4.21
N LEU A 82 -8.79 -3.15 3.33
CA LEU A 82 -7.52 -3.85 3.47
C LEU A 82 -6.77 -3.38 4.73
N VAL A 83 -6.72 -2.09 4.98
CA VAL A 83 -6.06 -1.52 6.17
C VAL A 83 -6.72 -2.03 7.46
N GLU A 84 -8.05 -2.13 7.53
CA GLU A 84 -8.74 -2.71 8.68
C GLU A 84 -8.32 -4.17 8.95
N ARG A 85 -8.07 -4.97 7.91
CA ARG A 85 -7.54 -6.34 8.06
C ARG A 85 -6.09 -6.33 8.52
N ILE A 86 -5.27 -5.45 7.94
CA ILE A 86 -3.85 -5.28 8.31
C ILE A 86 -3.74 -4.90 9.79
N MET A 87 -4.59 -4.01 10.28
CA MET A 87 -4.59 -3.60 11.69
C MET A 87 -4.88 -4.73 12.68
N ARG A 88 -5.51 -5.80 12.23
CA ARG A 88 -5.81 -7.00 13.06
C ARG A 88 -4.77 -8.11 12.93
N ASP A 89 -3.78 -7.96 12.06
CA ASP A 89 -2.75 -8.97 11.84
C ASP A 89 -1.79 -9.02 13.03
N PRO A 90 -1.62 -10.18 13.70
CA PRO A 90 -0.76 -10.29 14.88
C PRO A 90 0.74 -10.29 14.57
N ARG A 91 1.14 -10.26 13.29
CA ARG A 91 2.54 -10.28 12.87
C ARG A 91 3.22 -8.91 12.97
N HIS A 92 2.48 -7.89 13.35
CA HIS A 92 2.99 -6.56 13.62
C HIS A 92 2.16 -5.84 14.70
N THR A 93 2.66 -4.70 15.17
CA THR A 93 2.01 -3.86 16.17
C THR A 93 2.38 -2.38 15.95
N ASN A 94 1.80 -1.50 16.75
CA ASN A 94 2.04 -0.05 16.68
C ASN A 94 1.88 0.52 15.27
N ILE A 95 0.79 0.17 14.61
CA ILE A 95 0.49 0.65 13.27
C ILE A 95 0.22 2.15 13.31
N ARG A 96 0.94 2.89 12.48
CA ARG A 96 0.79 4.32 12.35
C ARG A 96 0.54 4.70 10.90
N VAL A 97 -0.60 5.34 10.64
CA VAL A 97 -0.88 5.92 9.32
C VAL A 97 -0.07 7.21 9.19
N VAL A 98 0.87 7.22 8.24
CA VAL A 98 1.77 8.33 7.96
C VAL A 98 1.10 9.34 7.01
N SER A 99 0.36 8.84 6.03
CA SER A 99 -0.35 9.66 5.05
C SER A 99 -1.53 8.91 4.46
N ARG A 100 -2.59 9.64 4.13
CA ARG A 100 -3.75 9.12 3.41
C ARG A 100 -4.41 10.21 2.59
N GLY A 101 -4.89 9.87 1.41
CA GLY A 101 -5.62 10.82 0.58
C GLY A 101 -5.80 10.35 -0.85
N SER A 102 -6.59 11.13 -1.60
CA SER A 102 -6.82 10.88 -3.01
C SER A 102 -5.58 11.19 -3.84
N ILE A 103 -5.38 10.41 -4.90
CA ILE A 103 -4.29 10.58 -5.87
C ILE A 103 -4.86 10.63 -7.28
N MET A 104 -4.16 11.33 -8.18
CA MET A 104 -4.57 11.44 -9.58
C MET A 104 -4.19 10.20 -10.39
N GLN A 105 -3.07 9.57 -10.03
CA GLN A 105 -2.53 8.39 -10.69
C GLN A 105 -1.71 7.55 -9.71
N ARG A 106 -1.55 6.26 -10.04
CA ARG A 106 -0.69 5.36 -9.25
C ARG A 106 0.78 5.66 -9.51
N ASP A 107 1.58 5.56 -8.47
CA ASP A 107 3.05 5.52 -8.60
C ASP A 107 3.58 4.11 -8.84
N PHE A 108 2.79 3.09 -8.49
CA PHE A 108 3.18 1.67 -8.58
C PHE A 108 2.17 0.84 -9.39
N PRO A 109 1.82 1.23 -10.65
CA PRO A 109 0.73 0.60 -11.38
C PRO A 109 0.97 -0.89 -11.70
N ASP A 110 2.23 -1.31 -11.79
CA ASP A 110 2.63 -2.65 -12.23
C ASP A 110 2.85 -3.64 -11.07
N TRP A 111 2.68 -3.20 -9.82
CA TRP A 111 3.05 -3.98 -8.65
C TRP A 111 1.86 -4.23 -7.71
N ASN A 112 1.24 -5.40 -7.83
CA ASN A 112 0.19 -5.79 -6.87
C ASN A 112 0.74 -6.03 -5.45
N MET A 113 1.98 -6.48 -5.34
CA MET A 113 2.79 -6.46 -4.13
C MET A 113 4.26 -6.60 -4.50
N ALA A 114 5.07 -5.61 -4.15
CA ALA A 114 6.52 -5.67 -4.25
C ALA A 114 7.14 -5.59 -2.86
N LEU A 115 8.22 -6.32 -2.63
CA LEU A 115 9.07 -6.17 -1.45
C LEU A 115 10.31 -5.38 -1.84
N VAL A 116 10.62 -4.33 -1.08
CA VAL A 116 11.87 -3.60 -1.14
C VAL A 116 12.67 -3.95 0.12
N ASN A 117 13.82 -4.57 -0.06
CA ASN A 117 14.67 -4.96 1.06
C ASN A 117 15.55 -3.81 1.54
N GLU A 118 16.25 -4.04 2.66
CA GLU A 118 17.09 -3.02 3.30
C GLU A 118 18.25 -2.55 2.39
N GLU A 119 18.88 -3.46 1.66
CA GLU A 119 19.99 -3.13 0.75
C GLU A 119 19.52 -2.27 -0.43
N GLU A 120 18.38 -2.60 -1.03
CA GLU A 120 17.78 -1.83 -2.11
C GLU A 120 17.40 -0.42 -1.64
N MET A 121 16.81 -0.31 -0.44
CA MET A 121 16.44 0.97 0.16
C MET A 121 17.69 1.82 0.45
N ALA A 122 18.72 1.23 1.01
CA ALA A 122 19.99 1.92 1.28
C ALA A 122 20.63 2.46 -0.01
N ARG A 123 20.62 1.68 -1.09
CA ARG A 123 21.10 2.13 -2.41
C ARG A 123 20.29 3.30 -2.96
N ALA A 124 19.00 3.29 -2.81
CA ALA A 124 18.13 4.38 -3.24
C ALA A 124 18.43 5.67 -2.47
N ILE A 125 18.63 5.58 -1.18
CA ILE A 125 19.00 6.72 -0.30
C ILE A 125 20.31 7.36 -0.75
N VAL A 126 21.34 6.56 -1.05
CA VAL A 126 22.65 7.06 -1.51
C VAL A 126 22.54 7.81 -2.84
N ARG A 127 21.66 7.37 -3.75
CA ARG A 127 21.47 8.01 -5.06
C ARG A 127 20.71 9.35 -4.99
N HIS A 128 19.97 9.57 -3.93
CA HIS A 128 19.18 10.77 -3.72
C HIS A 128 19.68 11.51 -2.47
N PRO A 129 20.64 12.43 -2.60
CA PRO A 129 21.29 13.10 -1.45
C PRO A 129 20.35 13.95 -0.59
N LEU A 130 19.12 14.20 -1.05
CA LEU A 130 18.07 14.83 -0.23
C LEU A 130 17.30 13.82 0.64
N LEU A 131 17.54 12.52 0.45
CA LEU A 131 16.92 11.45 1.21
C LEU A 131 17.61 11.08 2.55
N PRO A 132 18.90 11.47 2.87
CA PRO A 132 19.53 11.14 4.17
C PRO A 132 18.83 11.78 5.37
N GLU A 133 18.05 12.81 5.16
CA GLU A 133 17.19 13.39 6.21
C GLU A 133 15.79 12.77 6.24
N ILE A 134 15.61 11.63 5.57
CA ILE A 134 14.36 10.89 5.67
C ILE A 134 14.23 10.42 7.13
N HIS A 135 13.59 11.24 7.87
CA HIS A 135 12.76 10.72 8.92
C HIS A 135 11.83 9.71 8.26
N PRO A 136 11.67 8.47 8.75
CA PRO A 136 10.84 7.45 8.13
C PRO A 136 9.37 7.86 7.95
N TYR A 137 9.08 9.13 8.10
CA TYR A 137 7.77 9.73 8.27
C TYR A 137 7.35 10.70 7.18
N ARG A 138 8.17 10.94 6.18
CA ARG A 138 7.75 11.73 5.03
C ARG A 138 7.30 10.82 3.90
N ALA A 139 5.99 10.66 3.78
CA ALA A 139 5.38 9.77 2.81
C ALA A 139 5.84 10.00 1.37
N ALA A 140 6.01 11.27 0.96
CA ALA A 140 6.46 11.61 -0.38
C ALA A 140 7.88 11.11 -0.68
N GLU A 141 8.77 11.19 0.30
CA GLU A 141 10.15 10.71 0.18
C GLU A 141 10.23 9.19 0.15
N LEU A 142 9.40 8.52 0.94
CA LEU A 142 9.27 7.07 0.89
C LEU A 142 8.76 6.59 -0.48
N VAL A 143 7.73 7.23 -1.02
CA VAL A 143 7.22 6.95 -2.37
C VAL A 143 8.31 7.11 -3.41
N LEU A 144 9.09 8.21 -3.36
CA LEU A 144 10.19 8.46 -4.29
C LEU A 144 11.29 7.39 -4.18
N ALA A 145 11.70 7.03 -2.97
CA ALA A 145 12.71 6.00 -2.74
C ALA A 145 12.26 4.64 -3.29
N MET A 146 11.05 4.23 -3.02
CA MET A 146 10.52 2.95 -3.51
C MET A 146 10.33 2.95 -5.03
N ARG A 147 9.90 4.06 -5.63
CA ARG A 147 9.86 4.19 -7.10
C ARG A 147 11.24 4.01 -7.73
N THR A 148 12.26 4.61 -7.15
CA THR A 148 13.64 4.51 -7.63
C THR A 148 14.12 3.06 -7.60
N VAL A 149 13.87 2.36 -6.49
CA VAL A 149 14.23 0.93 -6.36
C VAL A 149 13.56 0.09 -7.45
N LEU A 150 12.25 0.25 -7.63
CA LEU A 150 11.48 -0.58 -8.55
C LEU A 150 11.77 -0.28 -10.02
N ALA A 151 12.13 0.97 -10.35
CA ALA A 151 12.52 1.35 -11.70
C ALA A 151 13.84 0.69 -12.15
N ASP A 152 14.72 0.35 -11.21
CA ASP A 152 16.00 -0.32 -11.47
C ASP A 152 15.87 -1.84 -11.61
N ARG A 153 14.69 -2.42 -11.34
CA ARG A 153 14.49 -3.86 -11.48
C ARG A 153 14.29 -4.23 -12.95
N PRO A 154 14.98 -5.28 -13.43
CA PRO A 154 14.71 -5.80 -14.76
C PRO A 154 13.27 -6.34 -14.83
N ASN A 155 12.61 -6.08 -15.96
CA ASN A 155 11.32 -6.67 -16.30
C ASN A 155 11.44 -8.19 -16.50
#